data_8a9362e1dfd976dede6694e439e5cfd8
#
_entry.id   8a9362e1dfd976dede6694e439e5cfd8
#
_cell.length_a   1.000
_cell.length_b   1.000
_cell.length_c   1.000
_cell.angle_alpha   90.00
_cell.angle_beta   90.00
_cell.angle_gamma   90.00
#
_symmetry.space_group_name_H-M   'P 1'
#
loop_
_entity.id
_entity.type
_entity.pdbx_description
1 polymer ?
#
loop_
_entity_poly.entity_id
_entity_poly.type
_entity_poly.pdbx_seq_one_letter_code
_entity_poly.pdbx_strand_id
1 'polypeptide(L)'
;MRVLLVEGITDVNLVRYIYSQIDNRFDFYDFVAPRRGTKSKVITFKNKKYNDLQIINLKGQDNLLFALQELLKPDEEIIEKIAIISDADRDFEASKEMVIKAIEDSKIDKSKFSIFLTPNNKDLGNLETLLLSSLDKKSIPQLQCFQAYKQCLTKEIEDIEKRAIDKHEVEAYIKFSQKPRNRNQAQFSFIDSNGDSGLWDLSQKEFRPIIKFVESVILY
;
A
#
# COMPACT_ATOMS: atom_id res chain seq x y z
N MET A 1 -11.23 -15.99 -8.56
CA MET A 1 -10.14 -14.97 -8.54
C MET A 1 -10.24 -14.10 -7.30
N ARG A 2 -9.10 -13.81 -6.67
CA ARG A 2 -8.98 -12.92 -5.50
C ARG A 2 -8.17 -11.68 -5.90
N VAL A 3 -8.68 -10.50 -5.56
CA VAL A 3 -8.12 -9.23 -6.02
C VAL A 3 -7.87 -8.32 -4.83
N LEU A 4 -6.66 -7.72 -4.75
CA LEU A 4 -6.36 -6.60 -3.87
C LEU A 4 -6.24 -5.32 -4.70
N LEU A 5 -7.06 -4.32 -4.38
CA LEU A 5 -6.96 -2.98 -4.93
C LEU A 5 -6.22 -2.10 -3.94
N VAL A 6 -5.19 -1.41 -4.40
CA VAL A 6 -4.34 -0.55 -3.57
C VAL A 6 -4.09 0.78 -4.25
N GLU A 7 -3.91 1.86 -3.48
CA GLU A 7 -3.87 3.21 -4.01
C GLU A 7 -2.62 3.48 -4.87
N GLY A 8 -1.44 3.05 -4.40
CA GLY A 8 -0.18 3.39 -5.01
C GLY A 8 0.81 2.24 -5.17
N ILE A 9 1.96 2.53 -5.78
CA ILE A 9 3.02 1.54 -6.00
C ILE A 9 3.70 1.12 -4.69
N THR A 10 3.75 2.00 -3.70
CA THR A 10 4.30 1.70 -2.37
C THR A 10 3.44 0.67 -1.65
N ASP A 11 2.10 0.80 -1.76
CA ASP A 11 1.15 -0.17 -1.23
C ASP A 11 1.29 -1.53 -1.91
N VAL A 12 1.44 -1.55 -3.24
CA VAL A 12 1.75 -2.80 -3.98
C VAL A 12 2.98 -3.49 -3.40
N ASN A 13 4.05 -2.73 -3.16
CA ASN A 13 5.29 -3.28 -2.62
C ASN A 13 5.12 -3.78 -1.17
N LEU A 14 4.36 -3.06 -0.33
CA LEU A 14 4.03 -3.54 1.01
C LEU A 14 3.24 -4.85 0.97
N VAL A 15 2.20 -4.94 0.14
CA VAL A 15 1.39 -6.16 0.00
C VAL A 15 2.24 -7.32 -0.50
N ARG A 16 3.09 -7.12 -1.50
CA ARG A 16 4.03 -8.15 -2.00
C ARG A 16 4.99 -8.62 -0.91
N TYR A 17 5.49 -7.68 -0.10
CA TYR A 17 6.38 -8.00 1.02
C TYR A 17 5.64 -8.79 2.10
N ILE A 18 4.43 -8.38 2.48
CA ILE A 18 3.59 -9.14 3.41
C ILE A 18 3.39 -10.57 2.88
N TYR A 19 2.99 -10.74 1.62
CA TYR A 19 2.81 -12.07 1.04
C TYR A 19 4.06 -12.94 1.15
N SER A 20 5.23 -12.40 0.85
CA SER A 20 6.49 -13.15 0.93
C SER A 20 6.89 -13.52 2.35
N GLN A 21 6.36 -12.87 3.39
CA GLN A 21 6.66 -13.16 4.79
C GLN A 21 5.66 -14.11 5.45
N ILE A 22 4.40 -14.08 5.03
CA ILE A 22 3.34 -14.92 5.65
C ILE A 22 3.26 -16.31 5.04
N ASP A 23 3.72 -16.48 3.81
CA ASP A 23 3.65 -17.76 3.10
C ASP A 23 4.89 -17.95 2.21
N ASN A 24 5.75 -18.89 2.57
CA ASN A 24 6.99 -19.21 1.84
C ASN A 24 6.76 -19.68 0.39
N ARG A 25 5.52 -19.96 -0.01
CA ARG A 25 5.14 -20.23 -1.40
C ARG A 25 5.19 -18.99 -2.29
N PHE A 26 5.12 -17.79 -1.70
CA PHE A 26 5.18 -16.53 -2.42
C PHE A 26 6.57 -15.91 -2.35
N ASP A 27 7.04 -15.43 -3.48
CA ASP A 27 8.21 -14.56 -3.58
C ASP A 27 7.76 -13.13 -3.88
N PHE A 28 8.49 -12.14 -3.37
CA PHE A 28 8.22 -10.73 -3.66
C PHE A 28 8.11 -10.44 -5.15
N TYR A 29 8.88 -11.14 -5.99
CA TYR A 29 8.90 -10.97 -7.44
C TYR A 29 7.91 -11.83 -8.21
N ASP A 30 7.08 -12.62 -7.53
CA ASP A 30 6.04 -13.43 -8.19
C ASP A 30 4.95 -12.56 -8.83
N PHE A 31 4.72 -11.37 -8.32
CA PHE A 31 3.77 -10.44 -8.91
C PHE A 31 4.43 -9.59 -9.99
N VAL A 32 3.95 -9.71 -11.22
CA VAL A 32 4.48 -8.99 -12.38
C VAL A 32 3.45 -8.03 -12.98
N ALA A 33 3.90 -6.83 -13.27
CA ALA A 33 3.12 -5.88 -14.07
C ALA A 33 3.13 -6.27 -15.56
N PRO A 34 2.11 -5.88 -16.34
CA PRO A 34 2.12 -6.03 -17.78
C PRO A 34 3.32 -5.28 -18.38
N ARG A 35 3.81 -5.76 -19.53
CA ARG A 35 4.92 -5.08 -20.25
C ARG A 35 4.54 -3.62 -20.52
N ARG A 36 5.52 -2.71 -20.37
CA ARG A 36 5.36 -1.26 -20.60
C ARG A 36 4.66 -1.01 -21.94
N GLY A 37 3.60 -0.21 -21.94
CA GLY A 37 2.88 0.19 -23.17
C GLY A 37 1.38 0.40 -23.00
N THR A 38 0.76 -0.11 -21.92
CA THR A 38 -0.67 0.13 -21.67
C THR A 38 -0.87 1.50 -21.03
N LYS A 39 -1.58 2.40 -21.73
CA LYS A 39 -2.08 3.68 -21.19
C LYS A 39 -3.27 3.48 -20.22
N SER A 40 -3.29 2.36 -19.49
CA SER A 40 -4.37 2.09 -18.55
C SER A 40 -4.32 3.03 -17.34
N LYS A 41 -5.51 3.41 -16.85
CA LYS A 41 -5.67 4.17 -15.61
C LYS A 41 -5.14 3.42 -14.40
N VAL A 42 -5.18 2.10 -14.44
CA VAL A 42 -4.71 1.21 -13.36
C VAL A 42 -3.63 0.25 -13.87
N ILE A 43 -2.86 -0.36 -12.95
CA ILE A 43 -1.87 -1.39 -13.29
C ILE A 43 -2.20 -2.66 -12.52
N THR A 44 -2.47 -3.75 -13.23
CA THR A 44 -2.70 -5.07 -12.64
C THR A 44 -1.40 -5.86 -12.55
N PHE A 45 -1.03 -6.28 -11.35
CA PHE A 45 0.08 -7.19 -11.07
C PHE A 45 -0.49 -8.60 -10.90
N LYS A 46 -0.21 -9.51 -11.85
CA LYS A 46 -0.64 -10.91 -11.80
C LYS A 46 0.43 -11.74 -11.10
N ASN A 47 0.01 -12.68 -10.25
CA ASN A 47 0.93 -13.63 -9.66
C ASN A 47 1.32 -14.69 -10.69
N LYS A 48 2.61 -15.03 -10.79
CA LYS A 48 3.14 -16.00 -11.76
C LYS A 48 2.74 -17.45 -11.44
N LYS A 49 2.57 -17.77 -10.17
CA LYS A 49 2.28 -19.14 -9.68
C LYS A 49 0.78 -19.36 -9.47
N TYR A 50 0.07 -18.30 -9.08
CA TYR A 50 -1.35 -18.34 -8.72
C TYR A 50 -2.10 -17.32 -9.57
N ASN A 51 -2.64 -17.78 -10.69
CA ASN A 51 -3.38 -16.93 -11.66
C ASN A 51 -4.62 -16.27 -11.02
N ASP A 52 -5.18 -16.89 -9.99
CA ASP A 52 -6.34 -16.42 -9.26
C ASP A 52 -6.06 -15.29 -8.26
N LEU A 53 -4.80 -14.84 -8.11
CA LEU A 53 -4.39 -13.77 -7.20
C LEU A 53 -3.80 -12.59 -7.96
N GLN A 54 -4.42 -11.41 -7.77
CA GLN A 54 -4.02 -10.18 -8.44
C GLN A 54 -3.91 -9.01 -7.46
N ILE A 55 -2.98 -8.09 -7.72
CA ILE A 55 -2.90 -6.79 -7.05
C ILE A 55 -3.12 -5.72 -8.11
N ILE A 56 -4.07 -4.81 -7.89
CA ILE A 56 -4.35 -3.70 -8.80
C ILE A 56 -3.91 -2.39 -8.13
N ASN A 57 -2.94 -1.73 -8.74
CA ASN A 57 -2.54 -0.37 -8.41
C ASN A 57 -3.49 0.61 -9.08
N LEU A 58 -4.25 1.35 -8.30
CA LEU A 58 -5.23 2.33 -8.75
C LEU A 58 -4.59 3.59 -9.35
N LYS A 59 -3.35 3.91 -8.99
CA LYS A 59 -2.69 5.20 -9.31
C LYS A 59 -3.47 6.41 -8.78
N GLY A 60 -4.07 6.27 -7.63
CA GLY A 60 -4.93 7.24 -6.95
C GLY A 60 -6.34 6.72 -6.75
N GLN A 61 -6.93 7.11 -5.64
CA GLN A 61 -8.23 6.63 -5.16
C GLN A 61 -9.39 6.89 -6.14
N ASP A 62 -9.32 7.97 -6.92
CA ASP A 62 -10.33 8.35 -7.94
C ASP A 62 -10.54 7.26 -9.01
N ASN A 63 -9.60 6.34 -9.17
CA ASN A 63 -9.70 5.26 -10.14
C ASN A 63 -10.36 3.99 -9.58
N LEU A 64 -10.83 3.98 -8.32
CA LEU A 64 -11.40 2.80 -7.68
C LEU A 64 -12.63 2.28 -8.45
N LEU A 65 -13.61 3.14 -8.71
CA LEU A 65 -14.82 2.73 -9.46
C LEU A 65 -14.47 2.20 -10.85
N PHE A 66 -13.55 2.87 -11.55
CA PHE A 66 -13.07 2.38 -12.84
C PHE A 66 -12.46 0.98 -12.73
N ALA A 67 -11.60 0.73 -11.74
CA ALA A 67 -11.00 -0.58 -11.52
C ALA A 67 -12.04 -1.66 -11.24
N LEU A 68 -13.04 -1.37 -10.43
CA LEU A 68 -14.14 -2.29 -10.12
C LEU A 68 -14.98 -2.61 -11.36
N GLN A 69 -15.25 -1.63 -12.23
CA GLN A 69 -15.96 -1.85 -13.49
C GLN A 69 -15.16 -2.70 -14.48
N GLU A 70 -13.83 -2.55 -14.51
CA GLU A 70 -12.96 -3.41 -15.34
C GLU A 70 -13.04 -4.89 -14.92
N LEU A 71 -13.24 -5.17 -13.63
CA LEU A 71 -13.38 -6.53 -13.10
C LEU A 71 -14.70 -7.22 -13.51
N LEU A 72 -15.68 -6.48 -14.04
CA LEU A 72 -16.97 -7.03 -14.50
C LEU A 72 -16.99 -7.41 -15.97
N LYS A 73 -15.88 -7.30 -16.69
CA LYS A 73 -15.82 -7.64 -18.10
C LYS A 73 -16.08 -9.14 -18.32
N PRO A 74 -16.77 -9.53 -19.42
CA PRO A 74 -17.24 -10.91 -19.64
C PRO A 74 -16.16 -11.99 -19.68
N ASP A 75 -14.93 -11.60 -19.99
CA ASP A 75 -13.77 -12.52 -20.12
C ASP A 75 -13.00 -12.72 -18.80
N GLU A 76 -13.45 -12.13 -17.70
CA GLU A 76 -12.78 -12.23 -16.41
C GLU A 76 -13.21 -13.49 -15.64
N GLU A 77 -12.27 -14.07 -14.88
CA GLU A 77 -12.52 -15.21 -14.00
C GLU A 77 -13.54 -14.84 -12.92
N ILE A 78 -14.26 -15.84 -12.38
CA ILE A 78 -15.20 -15.63 -11.28
C ILE A 78 -14.49 -14.99 -10.09
N ILE A 79 -14.93 -13.79 -9.73
CA ILE A 79 -14.40 -13.07 -8.57
C ILE A 79 -14.97 -13.69 -7.29
N GLU A 80 -14.08 -14.18 -6.44
CA GLU A 80 -14.42 -14.74 -5.13
C GLU A 80 -14.32 -13.67 -4.04
N LYS A 81 -13.25 -12.87 -4.07
CA LYS A 81 -12.98 -11.86 -3.04
C LYS A 81 -12.28 -10.64 -3.62
N ILE A 82 -12.70 -9.49 -3.15
CA ILE A 82 -12.10 -8.19 -3.45
C ILE A 82 -11.71 -7.53 -2.12
N ALA A 83 -10.43 -7.26 -1.95
CA ALA A 83 -9.92 -6.49 -0.83
C ALA A 83 -9.49 -5.10 -1.30
N ILE A 84 -9.87 -4.06 -0.58
CA ILE A 84 -9.51 -2.68 -0.87
C ILE A 84 -8.66 -2.16 0.29
N ILE A 85 -7.44 -1.70 -0.01
CA ILE A 85 -6.58 -0.98 0.92
C ILE A 85 -6.50 0.45 0.42
N SER A 86 -6.94 1.40 1.23
CA SER A 86 -6.97 2.82 0.90
C SER A 86 -6.52 3.65 2.11
N ASP A 87 -6.20 4.92 1.90
CA ASP A 87 -5.81 5.82 2.98
C ASP A 87 -7.05 6.36 3.72
N ALA A 88 -6.99 6.46 5.06
CA ALA A 88 -8.00 7.16 5.85
C ALA A 88 -7.87 8.69 5.73
N ASP A 89 -6.69 9.16 5.32
CA ASP A 89 -6.37 10.57 5.14
C ASP A 89 -6.70 11.45 6.37
N ARG A 90 -7.46 12.52 6.17
CA ARG A 90 -7.84 13.50 7.19
C ARG A 90 -9.19 13.22 7.84
N ASP A 91 -9.98 12.35 7.22
CA ASP A 91 -11.34 12.03 7.66
C ASP A 91 -11.62 10.56 7.35
N PHE A 92 -11.56 9.74 8.40
CA PHE A 92 -11.75 8.29 8.29
C PHE A 92 -13.13 7.91 7.76
N GLU A 93 -14.18 8.58 8.25
CA GLU A 93 -15.56 8.27 7.83
C GLU A 93 -15.81 8.71 6.39
N ALA A 94 -15.34 9.89 5.98
CA ALA A 94 -15.45 10.35 4.60
C ALA A 94 -14.69 9.43 3.62
N SER A 95 -13.48 9.00 3.98
CA SER A 95 -12.70 8.05 3.16
C SER A 95 -13.40 6.70 3.04
N LYS A 96 -13.97 6.22 4.14
CA LYS A 96 -14.74 4.98 4.17
C LYS A 96 -16.02 5.07 3.33
N GLU A 97 -16.76 6.15 3.46
CA GLU A 97 -17.98 6.40 2.66
C GLU A 97 -17.68 6.47 1.16
N MET A 98 -16.56 7.07 0.77
CA MET A 98 -16.13 7.13 -0.63
C MET A 98 -15.86 5.72 -1.18
N VAL A 99 -15.18 4.86 -0.42
CA VAL A 99 -14.94 3.47 -0.82
C VAL A 99 -16.27 2.70 -0.90
N ILE A 100 -17.15 2.84 0.10
CA ILE A 100 -18.46 2.17 0.11
C ILE A 100 -19.30 2.61 -1.09
N LYS A 101 -19.33 3.91 -1.41
CA LYS A 101 -20.03 4.43 -2.58
C LYS A 101 -19.50 3.84 -3.89
N ALA A 102 -18.19 3.76 -4.05
CA ALA A 102 -17.60 3.12 -5.23
C ALA A 102 -17.99 1.63 -5.36
N ILE A 103 -18.07 0.91 -4.23
CA ILE A 103 -18.56 -0.47 -4.20
C ILE A 103 -20.02 -0.55 -4.64
N GLU A 104 -20.87 0.32 -4.12
CA GLU A 104 -22.30 0.37 -4.49
C GLU A 104 -22.50 0.67 -5.97
N ASP A 105 -21.78 1.67 -6.49
CA ASP A 105 -21.84 2.08 -7.89
C ASP A 105 -21.28 1.01 -8.85
N SER A 106 -20.40 0.14 -8.36
CA SER A 106 -19.81 -0.98 -9.15
C SER A 106 -20.82 -2.08 -9.46
N LYS A 107 -21.90 -2.22 -8.66
CA LYS A 107 -22.91 -3.29 -8.75
C LYS A 107 -22.37 -4.72 -8.53
N ILE A 108 -21.15 -4.86 -8.03
CA ILE A 108 -20.62 -6.15 -7.58
C ILE A 108 -21.26 -6.49 -6.23
N ASP A 109 -21.50 -7.78 -5.98
CA ASP A 109 -22.03 -8.24 -4.71
C ASP A 109 -21.17 -7.78 -3.53
N LYS A 110 -21.77 -7.02 -2.61
CA LYS A 110 -21.10 -6.43 -1.44
C LYS A 110 -20.46 -7.48 -0.54
N SER A 111 -20.98 -8.69 -0.51
CA SER A 111 -20.45 -9.79 0.31
C SER A 111 -19.02 -10.20 -0.10
N LYS A 112 -18.61 -9.88 -1.30
CA LYS A 112 -17.25 -10.16 -1.82
C LYS A 112 -16.20 -9.18 -1.34
N PHE A 113 -16.60 -8.06 -0.75
CA PHE A 113 -15.68 -6.98 -0.39
C PHE A 113 -15.17 -7.07 1.05
N SER A 114 -13.92 -6.70 1.21
CA SER A 114 -13.30 -6.37 2.48
C SER A 114 -12.54 -5.05 2.33
N ILE A 115 -12.63 -4.16 3.31
CA ILE A 115 -12.03 -2.82 3.28
C ILE A 115 -11.03 -2.70 4.43
N PHE A 116 -9.88 -2.14 4.15
CA PHE A 116 -8.91 -1.71 5.14
C PHE A 116 -8.45 -0.28 4.84
N LEU A 117 -8.59 0.60 5.82
CA LEU A 117 -8.08 1.96 5.72
C LEU A 117 -6.78 2.09 6.53
N THR A 118 -5.70 2.51 5.86
CA THR A 118 -4.43 2.77 6.55
C THR A 118 -4.54 3.98 7.46
N PRO A 119 -3.84 4.00 8.61
CA PRO A 119 -2.77 3.09 8.99
C PRO A 119 -3.23 1.78 9.64
N ASN A 120 -4.39 1.69 10.24
CA ASN A 120 -4.77 0.55 11.09
C ASN A 120 -6.27 0.24 11.11
N ASN A 121 -7.01 0.71 10.12
CA ASN A 121 -8.47 0.58 9.98
C ASN A 121 -9.28 1.25 11.11
N LYS A 122 -8.70 2.28 11.73
CA LYS A 122 -9.30 2.97 12.87
C LYS A 122 -8.92 4.44 12.96
N ASP A 123 -7.63 4.73 12.84
CA ASP A 123 -7.08 6.07 13.03
C ASP A 123 -6.94 6.81 11.68
N LEU A 124 -6.84 8.13 11.75
CA LEU A 124 -6.53 8.98 10.60
C LEU A 124 -5.09 8.75 10.13
N GLY A 125 -4.87 8.91 8.83
CA GLY A 125 -3.54 8.83 8.25
C GLY A 125 -3.52 8.06 6.94
N ASN A 126 -2.34 7.63 6.56
CA ASN A 126 -2.06 6.98 5.29
C ASN A 126 -0.97 5.90 5.48
N LEU A 127 -0.51 5.32 4.37
CA LEU A 127 0.57 4.35 4.40
C LEU A 127 1.84 4.92 5.05
N GLU A 128 2.22 6.17 4.75
CA GLU A 128 3.40 6.79 5.35
C GLU A 128 3.26 6.92 6.87
N THR A 129 2.05 7.20 7.37
CA THR A 129 1.77 7.21 8.82
C THR A 129 2.02 5.83 9.44
N LEU A 130 1.59 4.75 8.79
CA LEU A 130 1.87 3.38 9.23
C LEU A 130 3.38 3.11 9.26
N LEU A 131 4.08 3.40 8.17
CA LEU A 131 5.52 3.16 8.04
C LEU A 131 6.30 3.93 9.12
N LEU A 132 6.02 5.21 9.31
CA LEU A 132 6.68 6.03 10.32
C LEU A 132 6.37 5.61 11.75
N SER A 133 5.17 5.08 12.02
CA SER A 133 4.80 4.60 13.36
C SER A 133 5.55 3.33 13.76
N SER A 134 6.01 2.54 12.79
CA SER A 134 6.78 1.32 13.02
C SER A 134 8.27 1.56 13.32
N LEU A 135 8.75 2.81 13.23
CA LEU A 135 10.16 3.16 13.40
C LEU A 135 10.41 3.79 14.78
N ASP A 136 11.52 3.40 15.41
CA ASP A 136 12.03 4.14 16.55
C ASP A 136 12.76 5.42 16.09
N LYS A 137 12.00 6.50 15.94
CA LYS A 137 12.50 7.79 15.45
C LYS A 137 13.63 8.37 16.29
N LYS A 138 13.73 7.98 17.57
CA LYS A 138 14.77 8.48 18.48
C LYS A 138 16.12 7.84 18.24
N SER A 139 16.16 6.63 17.73
CA SER A 139 17.40 5.89 17.44
C SER A 139 17.92 6.08 16.03
N ILE A 140 17.13 6.68 15.12
CA ILE A 140 17.44 6.82 13.70
C ILE A 140 17.89 8.27 13.40
N PRO A 141 19.20 8.53 13.16
CA PRO A 141 19.73 9.88 12.95
C PRO A 141 19.05 10.65 11.81
N GLN A 142 18.72 9.99 10.71
CA GLN A 142 18.04 10.58 9.57
C GLN A 142 16.67 11.17 9.97
N LEU A 143 15.91 10.43 10.79
CA LEU A 143 14.61 10.87 11.27
C LEU A 143 14.73 11.99 12.32
N GLN A 144 15.77 11.96 13.15
CA GLN A 144 16.04 13.07 14.10
C GLN A 144 16.32 14.38 13.34
N CYS A 145 17.17 14.34 12.32
CA CYS A 145 17.44 15.51 11.46
C CYS A 145 16.16 15.99 10.75
N PHE A 146 15.33 15.07 10.26
CA PHE A 146 14.07 15.43 9.63
C PHE A 146 13.08 16.05 10.61
N GLN A 147 13.02 15.59 11.87
CA GLN A 147 12.18 16.20 12.89
C GLN A 147 12.57 17.66 13.17
N ALA A 148 13.86 17.99 13.22
CA ALA A 148 14.31 19.36 13.35
C ALA A 148 13.90 20.23 12.15
N TYR A 149 14.02 19.71 10.94
CA TYR A 149 13.54 20.36 9.71
C TYR A 149 12.01 20.57 9.72
N LYS A 150 11.26 19.55 10.12
CA LYS A 150 9.80 19.62 10.25
C LYS A 150 9.36 20.70 11.25
N GLN A 151 10.01 20.77 12.41
CA GLN A 151 9.76 21.82 13.41
C GLN A 151 10.01 23.22 12.85
N CYS A 152 11.06 23.40 12.09
CA CYS A 152 11.33 24.65 11.40
C CYS A 152 10.22 25.01 10.39
N LEU A 153 9.85 24.07 9.53
CA LEU A 153 8.80 24.29 8.52
C LEU A 153 7.46 24.66 9.15
N THR A 154 7.01 23.92 10.17
CA THR A 154 5.71 24.16 10.80
C THR A 154 5.65 25.46 11.58
N LYS A 155 6.80 26.02 11.97
CA LYS A 155 6.87 27.34 12.59
C LYS A 155 6.75 28.47 11.57
N GLU A 156 7.31 28.30 10.38
CA GLU A 156 7.41 29.35 9.36
C GLU A 156 6.28 29.30 8.32
N ILE A 157 5.58 28.16 8.19
CA ILE A 157 4.52 27.94 7.20
C ILE A 157 3.25 27.49 7.89
N GLU A 158 2.21 28.37 7.94
CA GLU A 158 0.97 28.12 8.66
C GLU A 158 0.16 26.94 8.16
N ASP A 159 0.07 26.74 6.82
CA ASP A 159 -0.81 25.74 6.18
C ASP A 159 -0.05 24.55 5.59
N ILE A 160 1.05 24.12 6.24
CA ILE A 160 1.80 22.99 5.70
C ILE A 160 1.02 21.68 5.85
N GLU A 161 0.83 20.98 4.74
CA GLU A 161 0.08 19.75 4.72
C GLU A 161 0.85 18.59 5.39
N LYS A 162 0.30 18.06 6.49
CA LYS A 162 0.93 16.97 7.26
C LYS A 162 1.24 15.75 6.39
N ARG A 163 0.34 15.37 5.48
CA ARG A 163 0.53 14.24 4.54
C ARG A 163 1.77 14.42 3.68
N ALA A 164 1.97 15.63 3.14
CA ALA A 164 3.16 15.92 2.34
C ALA A 164 4.45 15.78 3.16
N ILE A 165 4.43 16.26 4.42
CA ILE A 165 5.58 16.15 5.32
C ILE A 165 5.88 14.68 5.63
N ASP A 166 4.89 13.87 5.99
CA ASP A 166 5.09 12.45 6.34
C ASP A 166 5.65 11.67 5.14
N LYS A 167 5.17 11.96 3.92
CA LYS A 167 5.72 11.39 2.68
C LYS A 167 7.20 11.73 2.49
N HIS A 168 7.58 13.00 2.68
CA HIS A 168 8.98 13.41 2.57
C HIS A 168 9.84 12.82 3.70
N GLU A 169 9.29 12.62 4.90
CA GLU A 169 9.99 11.96 6.01
C GLU A 169 10.31 10.49 5.65
N VAL A 170 9.35 9.76 5.09
CA VAL A 170 9.56 8.39 4.59
C VAL A 170 10.57 8.36 3.44
N GLU A 171 10.43 9.26 2.46
CA GLU A 171 11.37 9.35 1.34
C GLU A 171 12.81 9.65 1.79
N ALA A 172 12.98 10.56 2.75
CA ALA A 172 14.29 10.87 3.31
C ALA A 172 14.88 9.65 4.03
N TYR A 173 14.08 8.95 4.85
CA TYR A 173 14.51 7.75 5.52
C TYR A 173 14.97 6.67 4.52
N ILE A 174 14.16 6.36 3.52
CA ILE A 174 14.50 5.39 2.47
C ILE A 174 15.80 5.80 1.76
N LYS A 175 15.88 7.06 1.32
CA LYS A 175 16.99 7.56 0.52
C LYS A 175 18.34 7.51 1.23
N PHE A 176 18.36 7.81 2.52
CA PHE A 176 19.59 7.86 3.30
C PHE A 176 19.94 6.57 4.04
N SER A 177 18.98 5.64 4.16
CA SER A 177 19.20 4.34 4.80
C SER A 177 19.62 3.24 3.82
N GLN A 178 19.29 3.37 2.54
CA GLN A 178 19.65 2.38 1.52
C GLN A 178 21.07 2.56 0.97
N LYS A 179 21.64 1.46 0.46
CA LYS A 179 22.89 1.50 -0.32
C LYS A 179 22.73 2.42 -1.55
N PRO A 180 23.77 3.16 -1.98
CA PRO A 180 23.66 4.15 -3.05
C PRO A 180 22.99 3.64 -4.35
N ARG A 181 23.30 2.40 -4.77
CA ARG A 181 22.73 1.79 -5.97
C ARG A 181 21.21 1.57 -5.91
N ASN A 182 20.63 1.47 -4.70
CA ASN A 182 19.24 1.14 -4.49
C ASN A 182 18.37 2.38 -4.19
N ARG A 183 18.98 3.53 -3.93
CA ARG A 183 18.30 4.74 -3.42
C ARG A 183 17.12 5.25 -4.26
N ASN A 184 17.10 4.92 -5.55
CA ASN A 184 16.04 5.38 -6.47
C ASN A 184 14.96 4.32 -6.72
N GLN A 185 15.01 3.17 -6.02
CA GLN A 185 14.08 2.06 -6.24
C GLN A 185 13.30 1.81 -4.96
N ALA A 186 12.08 2.36 -4.89
CA ALA A 186 11.21 2.27 -3.71
C ALA A 186 10.96 0.83 -3.22
N GLN A 187 10.98 -0.17 -4.12
CA GLN A 187 10.84 -1.58 -3.75
C GLN A 187 11.92 -2.05 -2.76
N PHE A 188 13.13 -1.51 -2.84
CA PHE A 188 14.23 -1.86 -1.93
C PHE A 188 14.09 -1.25 -0.53
N SER A 189 13.01 -0.55 -0.25
CA SER A 189 12.64 -0.24 1.14
C SER A 189 12.07 -1.45 1.86
N PHE A 190 11.44 -2.39 1.13
CA PHE A 190 10.81 -3.59 1.68
C PHE A 190 11.72 -4.80 1.62
N ILE A 191 12.48 -4.95 0.54
CA ILE A 191 13.52 -5.98 0.38
C ILE A 191 14.81 -5.34 -0.10
N ASP A 192 15.94 -5.93 0.24
CA ASP A 192 17.23 -5.52 -0.30
C ASP A 192 17.50 -6.13 -1.68
N SER A 193 18.67 -5.84 -2.26
CA SER A 193 19.07 -6.38 -3.58
C SER A 193 19.32 -7.88 -3.62
N ASN A 194 19.40 -8.53 -2.46
CA ASN A 194 19.58 -9.97 -2.33
C ASN A 194 18.26 -10.70 -2.05
N GLY A 195 17.16 -9.93 -1.86
CA GLY A 195 15.84 -10.47 -1.49
C GLY A 195 15.63 -10.60 0.01
N ASP A 196 16.59 -10.16 0.83
CA ASP A 196 16.45 -10.13 2.29
C ASP A 196 15.57 -8.96 2.74
N SER A 197 15.20 -8.95 4.03
CA SER A 197 14.40 -7.87 4.62
C SER A 197 15.05 -6.50 4.38
N GLY A 198 14.22 -5.53 3.96
CA GLY A 198 14.66 -4.16 3.71
C GLY A 198 14.68 -3.31 4.99
N LEU A 199 14.11 -2.11 4.89
CA LEU A 199 14.09 -1.12 5.99
C LEU A 199 12.94 -1.34 6.98
N TRP A 200 11.93 -2.14 6.62
CA TRP A 200 10.70 -2.30 7.37
C TRP A 200 10.62 -3.68 8.01
N ASP A 201 10.54 -3.70 9.34
CA ASP A 201 10.38 -4.93 10.12
C ASP A 201 8.88 -5.20 10.36
N LEU A 202 8.31 -6.14 9.60
CA LEU A 202 6.90 -6.54 9.73
C LEU A 202 6.55 -7.20 11.07
N SER A 203 7.53 -7.55 11.92
CA SER A 203 7.27 -8.06 13.28
C SER A 203 6.73 -6.97 14.21
N GLN A 204 6.91 -5.70 13.86
CA GLN A 204 6.41 -4.56 14.64
C GLN A 204 4.88 -4.62 14.75
N LYS A 205 4.37 -4.29 15.95
CA LYS A 205 2.93 -4.40 16.26
C LYS A 205 2.04 -3.53 15.36
N GLU A 206 2.57 -2.46 14.83
CA GLU A 206 1.90 -1.51 13.95
C GLU A 206 1.46 -2.16 12.63
N PHE A 207 2.20 -3.16 12.13
CA PHE A 207 1.84 -3.89 10.91
C PHE A 207 0.81 -5.00 11.13
N ARG A 208 0.57 -5.44 12.37
CA ARG A 208 -0.35 -6.58 12.64
C ARG A 208 -1.75 -6.42 12.04
N PRO A 209 -2.40 -5.23 12.08
CA PRO A 209 -3.73 -5.08 11.50
C PRO A 209 -3.75 -5.34 9.99
N ILE A 210 -2.83 -4.73 9.24
CA ILE A 210 -2.77 -4.88 7.79
C ILE A 210 -2.31 -6.29 7.37
N ILE A 211 -1.39 -6.91 8.13
CA ILE A 211 -0.97 -8.30 7.88
C ILE A 211 -2.18 -9.24 8.00
N LYS A 212 -2.94 -9.17 9.11
CA LYS A 212 -4.14 -9.99 9.29
C LYS A 212 -5.18 -9.76 8.20
N PHE A 213 -5.34 -8.52 7.75
CA PHE A 213 -6.24 -8.21 6.66
C PHE A 213 -5.78 -8.88 5.36
N VAL A 214 -4.51 -8.74 4.98
CA VAL A 214 -3.94 -9.36 3.78
C VAL A 214 -4.00 -10.89 3.87
N GLU A 215 -3.67 -11.50 5.01
CA GLU A 215 -3.82 -12.93 5.26
C GLU A 215 -5.25 -13.42 5.00
N SER A 216 -6.24 -12.66 5.44
CA SER A 216 -7.66 -13.02 5.26
C SER A 216 -8.11 -13.09 3.80
N VAL A 217 -7.33 -12.52 2.88
CA VAL A 217 -7.59 -12.56 1.43
C VAL A 217 -6.98 -13.80 0.78
N ILE A 218 -5.88 -14.31 1.35
CA ILE A 218 -5.12 -15.43 0.78
C ILE A 218 -5.66 -16.77 1.28
N LEU A 219 -5.97 -16.86 2.58
CA LEU A 219 -6.18 -18.13 3.27
C LEU A 219 -7.62 -18.61 3.24
N TYR A 220 -8.54 -17.82 2.71
CA TYR A 220 -9.97 -18.14 2.57
C TYR A 220 -10.41 -17.78 1.16
#